data_d0a5cc6d7391c5ae7e8266455cc90d83
#
_entry.id   d0a5cc6d7391c5ae7e8266455cc90d83
#
_cell.length_a   1.000
_cell.length_b   1.000
_cell.length_c   1.000
_cell.angle_alpha   90.00
_cell.angle_beta   90.00
_cell.angle_gamma   90.00
#
_symmetry.space_group_name_H-M   'P 1'
#
loop_
_entity.id
_entity.type
_entity.pdbx_description
1 polymer ?
#
loop_
_entity_poly.entity_id
_entity_poly.type
_entity_poly.pdbx_seq_one_letter_code
_entity_poly.pdbx_strand_id
1 'polypeptide(L)'
;MKIIVKGSFDRDTDKLHSKELRLVLDAKIDQIEKAGNLSQVTGVKLLEGYSHHYRILVKSKNHSYRIGAIIRNETVWLIRFLPRRIIYKAFP
;
A
#
# COMPACT_ATOMS: atom_id res chain seq x y z
N MET A 1 -3.11 -2.80 -12.85
CA MET A 1 -3.68 -1.43 -12.72
C MET A 1 -2.57 -0.39 -12.81
N LYS A 2 -2.89 0.80 -13.22
CA LYS A 2 -1.94 1.91 -13.28
C LYS A 2 -1.57 2.36 -11.86
N ILE A 3 -0.29 2.61 -11.60
CA ILE A 3 0.18 3.05 -10.29
C ILE A 3 0.74 4.46 -10.39
N ILE A 4 0.31 5.31 -9.46
CA ILE A 4 0.85 6.65 -9.27
C ILE A 4 1.40 6.72 -7.85
N VAL A 5 2.68 7.06 -7.73
CA VAL A 5 3.35 7.16 -6.42
C VAL A 5 3.34 8.62 -5.97
N LYS A 6 2.79 8.86 -4.79
CA LYS A 6 2.75 10.21 -4.22
C LYS A 6 4.01 10.47 -3.39
N GLY A 7 4.36 11.76 -3.25
CA GLY A 7 5.56 12.16 -2.52
C GLY A 7 5.60 11.68 -1.07
N SER A 8 4.45 11.62 -0.41
CA SER A 8 4.35 11.11 0.96
C SER A 8 4.74 9.63 1.04
N PHE A 9 4.36 8.84 0.04
CA PHE A 9 4.75 7.44 -0.04
C PHE A 9 6.27 7.32 -0.24
N ASP A 10 6.83 8.11 -1.14
CA ASP A 10 8.28 8.11 -1.36
C ASP A 10 9.04 8.47 -0.08
N ARG A 11 8.58 9.48 0.65
CA ARG A 11 9.21 9.86 1.91
C ARG A 11 9.15 8.74 2.94
N ASP A 12 8.03 8.04 3.02
CA ASP A 12 7.89 6.89 3.92
C ASP A 12 8.88 5.77 3.54
N THR A 13 8.98 5.46 2.25
CA THR A 13 9.87 4.38 1.78
C THR A 13 11.35 4.74 1.89
N ASP A 14 11.70 6.02 1.78
CA ASP A 14 13.09 6.47 1.94
C ASP A 14 13.62 6.21 3.35
N LYS A 15 12.74 6.07 4.33
CA LYS A 15 13.12 5.79 5.72
C LYS A 15 13.33 4.31 6.03
N LEU A 16 13.05 3.43 5.06
CA LEU A 16 13.17 1.99 5.27
C LEU A 16 14.62 1.54 5.22
N HIS A 17 15.03 0.77 6.24
CA HIS A 17 16.35 0.19 6.30
C HIS A 17 16.36 -1.33 6.10
N SER A 18 15.19 -1.96 6.11
CA SER A 18 15.05 -3.40 5.96
C SER A 18 14.96 -3.79 4.48
N LYS A 19 15.94 -4.56 4.02
CA LYS A 19 15.92 -5.12 2.66
C LYS A 19 14.77 -6.10 2.49
N GLU A 20 14.49 -6.89 3.53
CA GLU A 20 13.39 -7.85 3.54
C GLU A 20 12.05 -7.14 3.29
N LEU A 21 11.80 -6.09 4.04
CA LEU A 21 10.56 -5.32 3.90
C LEU A 21 10.45 -4.67 2.52
N ARG A 22 11.57 -4.12 2.01
CA ARG A 22 11.60 -3.51 0.69
C ARG A 22 11.29 -4.52 -0.42
N LEU A 23 11.80 -5.73 -0.31
CA LEU A 23 11.51 -6.79 -1.27
C LEU A 23 10.03 -7.20 -1.25
N VAL A 24 9.44 -7.30 -0.06
CA VAL A 24 8.02 -7.64 0.06
C VAL A 24 7.14 -6.51 -0.48
N LEU A 25 7.53 -5.25 -0.24
CA LEU A 25 6.83 -4.09 -0.79
C LEU A 25 6.89 -4.11 -2.31
N ASP A 26 8.07 -4.33 -2.89
CA ASP A 26 8.23 -4.37 -4.35
C ASP A 26 7.38 -5.47 -4.96
N ALA A 27 7.32 -6.64 -4.32
CA ALA A 27 6.48 -7.74 -4.78
C ALA A 27 4.99 -7.38 -4.74
N LYS A 28 4.56 -6.65 -3.70
CA LYS A 28 3.16 -6.20 -3.60
C LYS A 28 2.83 -5.17 -4.67
N ILE A 29 3.71 -4.22 -4.92
CA ILE A 29 3.53 -3.22 -5.97
C ILE A 29 3.44 -3.90 -7.35
N ASP A 30 4.30 -4.89 -7.59
CA ASP A 30 4.26 -5.67 -8.82
C ASP A 30 2.94 -6.42 -8.98
N GLN A 31 2.43 -7.01 -7.90
CA GLN A 31 1.12 -7.66 -7.90
C GLN A 31 0.00 -6.68 -8.28
N ILE A 32 0.02 -5.48 -7.70
CA ILE A 32 -0.97 -4.44 -7.98
C ILE A 32 -0.90 -4.02 -9.45
N GLU A 33 0.31 -3.81 -9.95
CA GLU A 33 0.52 -3.36 -11.31
C GLU A 33 0.00 -4.38 -12.33
N LYS A 34 0.24 -5.67 -12.08
CA LYS A 34 -0.18 -6.75 -12.97
C LYS A 34 -1.64 -7.12 -12.84
N ALA A 35 -2.30 -6.71 -11.75
CA ALA A 35 -3.70 -7.04 -11.52
C ALA A 35 -4.61 -6.27 -12.49
N GLY A 36 -5.65 -6.94 -12.97
CA GLY A 36 -6.68 -6.30 -13.80
C GLY A 36 -7.72 -5.57 -12.97
N ASN A 37 -7.91 -6.00 -11.70
CA ASN A 37 -8.83 -5.37 -10.77
C ASN A 37 -8.43 -5.72 -9.33
N LEU A 38 -9.13 -5.10 -8.37
CA LEU A 38 -8.84 -5.26 -6.94
C LEU A 38 -8.95 -6.69 -6.43
N SER A 39 -9.83 -7.49 -7.00
CA SER A 39 -10.04 -8.87 -6.53
C SER A 39 -8.81 -9.74 -6.72
N GLN A 40 -7.87 -9.32 -7.58
CA GLN A 40 -6.63 -10.03 -7.85
C GLN A 40 -5.48 -9.63 -6.93
N VAL A 41 -5.73 -8.68 -6.02
CA VAL A 41 -4.72 -8.23 -5.06
C VAL A 41 -5.09 -8.73 -3.67
N THR A 42 -4.17 -9.42 -3.01
CA THR A 42 -4.40 -9.94 -1.66
C THR A 42 -4.21 -8.87 -0.60
N GLY A 43 -4.96 -8.98 0.50
CA GLY A 43 -4.78 -8.12 1.66
C GLY A 43 -5.32 -6.70 1.50
N VAL A 44 -6.26 -6.48 0.59
CA VAL A 44 -6.88 -5.18 0.35
C VAL A 44 -8.11 -5.03 1.22
N LYS A 45 -8.21 -3.90 1.91
CA LYS A 45 -9.37 -3.58 2.74
C LYS A 45 -9.83 -2.15 2.50
N LEU A 46 -11.11 -1.98 2.14
CA LEU A 46 -11.73 -0.66 2.04
C LEU A 46 -11.89 -0.07 3.44
N LEU A 47 -11.52 1.21 3.61
CA LEU A 47 -11.72 1.90 4.87
C LEU A 47 -13.20 2.19 5.09
N GLU A 48 -13.66 1.94 6.32
CA GLU A 48 -15.03 2.21 6.71
C GLU A 48 -15.35 3.71 6.56
N GLY A 49 -16.48 4.00 5.94
CA GLY A 49 -16.90 5.37 5.69
C GLY A 49 -16.32 6.01 4.43
N TYR A 50 -15.50 5.28 3.69
CA TYR A 50 -14.88 5.78 2.45
C TYR A 50 -15.26 4.91 1.27
N SER A 51 -15.19 5.50 0.07
CA SER A 51 -15.52 4.78 -1.16
C SER A 51 -14.29 4.33 -1.94
N HIS A 52 -13.15 4.99 -1.74
CA HIS A 52 -11.95 4.77 -2.55
C HIS A 52 -10.66 4.68 -1.74
N HIS A 53 -10.73 4.81 -0.43
CA HIS A 53 -9.56 4.73 0.45
C HIS A 53 -9.38 3.30 0.95
N TYR A 54 -8.21 2.75 0.71
CA TYR A 54 -7.91 1.34 1.02
C TYR A 54 -6.62 1.23 1.82
N ARG A 55 -6.52 0.19 2.62
CA ARG A 55 -5.26 -0.26 3.20
C ARG A 55 -4.90 -1.59 2.55
N ILE A 56 -3.64 -1.74 2.17
CA ILE A 56 -3.14 -2.97 1.55
C ILE A 56 -2.06 -3.54 2.44
N LEU A 57 -2.25 -4.78 2.88
CA LEU A 57 -1.30 -5.46 3.76
C LEU A 57 0.01 -5.75 3.04
N VAL A 58 1.12 -5.38 3.68
CA VAL A 58 2.46 -5.75 3.27
C VAL A 58 3.14 -6.34 4.49
N LYS A 59 3.33 -7.64 4.50
CA LYS A 59 3.83 -8.37 5.65
C LYS A 59 5.07 -9.16 5.29
N SER A 60 6.11 -9.03 6.11
CA SER A 60 7.28 -9.89 6.08
C SER A 60 7.34 -10.68 7.39
N LYS A 61 8.39 -11.49 7.55
CA LYS A 61 8.59 -12.27 8.76
C LYS A 61 8.60 -11.41 10.03
N ASN A 62 9.21 -10.22 9.95
CA ASN A 62 9.45 -9.36 11.11
C ASN A 62 8.68 -8.04 11.07
N HIS A 63 7.91 -7.78 10.02
CA HIS A 63 7.25 -6.49 9.83
C HIS A 63 5.81 -6.65 9.39
N SER A 64 4.95 -5.80 9.91
CA SER A 64 3.56 -5.70 9.46
C SER A 64 3.28 -4.25 9.12
N TYR A 65 3.26 -3.97 7.81
CA TYR A 65 3.05 -2.64 7.25
C TYR A 65 1.77 -2.61 6.43
N ARG A 66 1.32 -1.41 6.15
CA ARG A 66 0.17 -1.18 5.27
C ARG A 66 0.52 -0.08 4.27
N ILE A 67 0.07 -0.29 3.04
CA ILE A 67 0.00 0.79 2.06
C ILE A 67 -1.34 1.48 2.25
N GLY A 68 -1.32 2.80 2.43
CA GLY A 68 -2.52 3.62 2.33
C GLY A 68 -2.66 4.05 0.87
N ALA A 69 -3.76 3.70 0.23
CA ALA A 69 -3.96 3.94 -1.19
C ALA A 69 -5.35 4.46 -1.50
N ILE A 70 -5.44 5.26 -2.55
CA ILE A 70 -6.72 5.63 -3.17
C ILE A 70 -6.79 4.85 -4.47
N ILE A 71 -7.92 4.15 -4.71
CA ILE A 71 -8.09 3.31 -5.89
C ILE A 71 -9.39 3.70 -6.58
N ARG A 72 -9.28 4.14 -7.84
CA ARG A 72 -10.42 4.53 -8.69
C ARG A 72 -10.11 4.22 -10.13
N ASN A 73 -11.10 3.69 -10.86
CA ASN A 73 -10.99 3.51 -12.30
C ASN A 73 -9.69 2.82 -12.72
N GLU A 74 -9.33 1.75 -12.03
CA GLU A 74 -8.13 0.94 -12.31
C GLU A 74 -6.83 1.72 -12.13
N THR A 75 -6.87 2.83 -11.40
CA THR A 75 -5.68 3.59 -11.01
C THR A 75 -5.50 3.52 -9.51
N VAL A 76 -4.29 3.27 -9.08
CA VAL A 76 -3.91 3.15 -7.67
C VAL A 76 -2.92 4.25 -7.32
N TRP A 77 -3.33 5.15 -6.42
CA TRP A 77 -2.43 6.17 -5.88
C TRP A 77 -1.87 5.65 -4.57
N LEU A 78 -0.54 5.43 -4.53
CA LEU A 78 0.15 5.02 -3.31
C LEU A 78 0.46 6.27 -2.49
N ILE A 79 -0.21 6.41 -1.35
CA ILE A 79 -0.20 7.63 -0.54
C ILE A 79 0.75 7.52 0.65
N ARG A 80 0.66 6.44 1.44
CA ARG A 80 1.50 6.23 2.62
C ARG A 80 1.96 4.78 2.68
N PHE A 81 3.11 4.58 3.34
CA PHE A 81 3.61 3.24 3.67
C PHE A 81 4.14 3.25 5.09
N LEU A 82 3.35 2.70 6.01
CA LEU A 82 3.61 2.82 7.43
C LEU A 82 3.30 1.52 8.17
N PRO A 83 3.93 1.32 9.35
CA PRO A 83 3.56 0.22 10.22
C PRO A 83 2.08 0.27 10.56
N ARG A 84 1.50 -0.91 10.81
CA ARG A 84 0.08 -1.05 11.11
C ARG A 84 -0.45 -0.05 12.13
N ARG A 85 0.26 0.12 13.25
CA ARG A 85 -0.21 1.00 14.34
C ARG A 85 -0.24 2.47 13.93
N ILE A 86 0.71 2.88 13.09
CA ILE A 86 0.85 4.27 12.70
C ILE A 86 -0.14 4.63 11.60
N ILE A 87 -0.33 3.74 10.63
CA ILE A 87 -1.19 4.05 9.49
C ILE A 87 -2.64 4.28 9.91
N TYR A 88 -3.11 3.64 10.96
CA TYR A 88 -4.47 3.85 11.44
C TYR A 88 -4.73 5.29 11.91
N LYS A 89 -3.66 6.03 12.24
CA LYS A 89 -3.74 7.42 12.67
C LYS A 89 -3.39 8.41 11.56
N ALA A 90 -2.62 7.96 10.59
CA ALA A 90 -2.03 8.83 9.56
C ALA A 90 -2.74 8.75 8.21
N PHE A 91 -3.59 7.73 7.97
CA PHE A 91 -4.26 7.53 6.70
C PHE A 91 -5.71 7.08 6.92
N PRO A 92 -6.63 7.74 6.31
CA PRO A 92 -6.50 8.97 5.53
C PRO A 92 -6.23 10.20 6.36
#